data_5b76b2cd96e7eddc6306c9120749e5be
#
_entry.id   5b76b2cd96e7eddc6306c9120749e5be
#
_cell.length_a   1.000
_cell.length_b   1.000
_cell.length_c   1.000
_cell.angle_alpha   90.00
_cell.angle_beta   90.00
_cell.angle_gamma   90.00
#
_symmetry.space_group_name_H-M   'P 1'
#
loop_
_entity.id
_entity.type
_entity.pdbx_description
1 polymer ?
#
loop_
_entity_poly.entity_id
_entity_poly.type
_entity_poly.pdbx_seq_one_letter_code
_entity_poly.pdbx_strand_id
1 'polypeptide(L)'
;MRTNEFGQAIGDALPDFTPGRLPAIERIEGRYTVIERLSKEKHGADLYQVYGPDSPAAMWTFLFKGPAHNEEEWDHLLDDLMTAQGRFYYAIVDKDSGKALGTFSLMRIDQANRVIEVGAVTYSPALQKTRMATEAQYLLARYVFEDLGYRRYEWKCDALNQASRKAAERLGFTYEGCFRQAVVYKGRTRDTDWLSIIDQEWPAIKQQLETWLDPSNFDANGQQKQSLREIAKK
;
A
#
# COMPACT_ATOMS: atom_id res chain seq x y z
N MET A 1 -4.23 8.83 -30.47
CA MET A 1 -3.48 10.08 -30.17
C MET A 1 -4.23 11.22 -30.84
N ARG A 2 -4.63 12.24 -30.10
CA ARG A 2 -5.35 13.42 -30.62
C ARG A 2 -4.33 14.47 -31.04
N THR A 3 -4.75 15.35 -31.96
CA THR A 3 -4.00 16.57 -32.32
C THR A 3 -4.85 17.79 -32.08
N ASN A 4 -4.24 18.91 -31.70
CA ASN A 4 -4.90 20.21 -31.61
C ASN A 4 -4.93 20.92 -32.98
N GLU A 5 -5.49 22.12 -33.02
CA GLU A 5 -5.59 22.95 -34.24
C GLU A 5 -4.23 23.35 -34.83
N PHE A 6 -3.15 23.27 -34.04
CA PHE A 6 -1.78 23.55 -34.48
C PHE A 6 -1.02 22.31 -34.96
N GLY A 7 -1.69 21.12 -35.03
CA GLY A 7 -1.05 19.87 -35.41
C GLY A 7 -0.20 19.20 -34.32
N GLN A 8 -0.25 19.69 -33.08
CA GLN A 8 0.50 19.14 -31.96
C GLN A 8 -0.22 17.93 -31.35
N ALA A 9 0.52 16.86 -31.02
CA ALA A 9 -0.03 15.72 -30.30
C ALA A 9 -0.42 16.11 -28.88
N ILE A 10 -1.65 15.76 -28.49
CA ILE A 10 -2.20 16.02 -27.16
C ILE A 10 -2.80 14.75 -26.56
N GLY A 11 -2.98 14.76 -25.23
CA GLY A 11 -3.61 13.67 -24.49
C GLY A 11 -5.08 13.43 -24.86
N ASP A 12 -5.60 12.26 -24.49
CA ASP A 12 -7.00 11.91 -24.75
C ASP A 12 -7.95 12.79 -23.94
N ALA A 13 -9.15 13.00 -24.47
CA ALA A 13 -10.17 13.77 -23.77
C ALA A 13 -10.73 12.99 -22.58
N LEU A 14 -11.06 13.70 -21.53
CA LEU A 14 -11.79 13.22 -20.38
C LEU A 14 -13.05 14.09 -20.18
N PRO A 15 -14.09 13.96 -21.04
CA PRO A 15 -15.20 14.92 -21.08
C PRO A 15 -15.99 15.00 -19.78
N ASP A 16 -16.16 13.86 -19.07
CA ASP A 16 -16.97 13.75 -17.85
C ASP A 16 -16.11 13.64 -16.60
N PHE A 17 -14.86 14.11 -16.67
CA PHE A 17 -13.94 14.01 -15.56
C PHE A 17 -14.35 14.91 -14.40
N THR A 18 -14.45 14.33 -13.21
CA THR A 18 -14.72 15.02 -11.96
C THR A 18 -13.63 14.72 -10.95
N PRO A 19 -13.36 15.60 -9.97
CA PRO A 19 -12.42 15.31 -8.89
C PRO A 19 -12.75 14.01 -8.12
N GLY A 20 -11.72 13.34 -7.62
CA GLY A 20 -11.87 12.15 -6.80
C GLY A 20 -12.41 12.46 -5.40
N ARG A 21 -12.95 11.44 -4.73
CA ARG A 21 -13.42 11.52 -3.34
C ARG A 21 -12.32 11.12 -2.36
N LEU A 22 -12.34 11.67 -1.15
CA LEU A 22 -11.47 11.20 -0.07
C LEU A 22 -11.87 9.80 0.39
N PRO A 23 -10.90 8.98 0.89
CA PRO A 23 -11.21 7.70 1.51
C PRO A 23 -12.13 7.86 2.72
N ALA A 24 -13.21 7.07 2.76
CA ALA A 24 -14.19 7.10 3.85
C ALA A 24 -14.52 5.69 4.38
N ILE A 25 -13.84 4.66 3.86
CA ILE A 25 -14.14 3.29 4.27
C ILE A 25 -13.59 3.01 5.66
N GLU A 26 -14.41 2.36 6.47
CA GLU A 26 -14.04 1.97 7.84
C GLU A 26 -13.54 0.52 7.91
N ARG A 27 -14.03 -0.35 7.00
CA ARG A 27 -13.69 -1.77 7.00
C ARG A 27 -13.84 -2.38 5.61
N ILE A 28 -12.85 -3.19 5.22
CA ILE A 28 -12.92 -4.08 4.05
C ILE A 28 -12.58 -5.49 4.54
N GLU A 29 -13.44 -6.44 4.28
CA GLU A 29 -13.22 -7.84 4.63
C GLU A 29 -12.77 -8.65 3.42
N GLY A 30 -11.62 -9.29 3.57
CA GLY A 30 -11.09 -10.28 2.64
C GLY A 30 -11.35 -11.70 3.09
N ARG A 31 -10.68 -12.65 2.46
CA ARG A 31 -10.69 -14.07 2.83
C ARG A 31 -9.78 -14.35 4.02
N TYR A 32 -8.58 -13.79 4.00
CA TYR A 32 -7.50 -14.03 4.97
C TYR A 32 -7.26 -12.86 5.90
N THR A 33 -7.64 -11.67 5.48
CA THR A 33 -7.37 -10.45 6.23
C THR A 33 -8.57 -9.50 6.23
N VAL A 34 -8.59 -8.63 7.22
CA VAL A 34 -9.51 -7.49 7.29
C VAL A 34 -8.67 -6.23 7.32
N ILE A 35 -9.08 -5.23 6.55
CA ILE A 35 -8.53 -3.88 6.63
C ILE A 35 -9.53 -3.06 7.42
N GLU A 36 -9.09 -2.44 8.51
CA GLU A 36 -9.93 -1.56 9.34
C GLU A 36 -9.31 -0.18 9.49
N ARG A 37 -10.13 0.85 9.53
CA ARG A 37 -9.65 2.19 9.90
C ARG A 37 -8.90 2.11 11.21
N LEU A 38 -7.70 2.70 11.28
CA LEU A 38 -6.87 2.62 12.48
C LEU A 38 -7.61 3.20 13.68
N SER A 39 -7.66 2.43 14.77
CA SER A 39 -8.29 2.77 16.04
C SER A 39 -7.38 2.34 17.18
N LYS A 40 -7.23 3.21 18.17
CA LYS A 40 -6.42 2.94 19.37
C LYS A 40 -7.02 1.81 20.20
N GLU A 41 -8.33 1.85 20.36
CA GLU A 41 -9.07 0.89 21.20
C GLU A 41 -9.02 -0.53 20.62
N LYS A 42 -9.10 -0.64 19.27
CA LYS A 42 -9.13 -1.94 18.61
C LYS A 42 -7.74 -2.53 18.35
N HIS A 43 -6.80 -1.68 17.96
CA HIS A 43 -5.56 -2.14 17.36
C HIS A 43 -4.31 -1.79 18.17
N GLY A 44 -4.44 -0.87 19.16
CA GLY A 44 -3.31 -0.30 19.88
C GLY A 44 -2.43 -1.33 20.56
N ALA A 45 -3.01 -2.28 21.28
CA ALA A 45 -2.27 -3.31 22.01
C ALA A 45 -1.50 -4.26 21.05
N ASP A 46 -2.14 -4.72 19.98
CA ASP A 46 -1.50 -5.61 19.01
C ASP A 46 -0.39 -4.88 18.24
N LEU A 47 -0.65 -3.64 17.81
CA LEU A 47 0.30 -2.84 17.05
C LEU A 47 1.48 -2.37 17.91
N TYR A 48 1.37 -2.33 19.22
CA TYR A 48 2.53 -2.12 20.08
C TYR A 48 3.59 -3.20 19.90
N GLN A 49 3.20 -4.45 19.61
CA GLN A 49 4.13 -5.52 19.26
C GLN A 49 4.85 -5.29 17.92
N VAL A 50 4.27 -4.45 17.04
CA VAL A 50 4.82 -4.13 15.72
C VAL A 50 5.67 -2.86 15.76
N TYR A 51 5.26 -1.87 16.54
CA TYR A 51 5.85 -0.53 16.60
C TYR A 51 6.69 -0.28 17.85
N GLY A 52 6.60 -1.15 18.84
CA GLY A 52 7.27 -1.01 20.14
C GLY A 52 8.74 -1.43 20.12
N PRO A 53 9.36 -1.48 21.29
CA PRO A 53 10.82 -1.68 21.46
C PRO A 53 11.31 -3.04 20.97
N ASP A 54 10.44 -4.05 20.99
CA ASP A 54 10.79 -5.41 20.56
C ASP A 54 10.72 -5.61 19.04
N SER A 55 10.33 -4.57 18.29
CA SER A 55 10.29 -4.62 16.83
C SER A 55 11.70 -4.71 16.24
N PRO A 56 11.91 -5.51 15.16
CA PRO A 56 13.24 -5.65 14.57
C PRO A 56 13.81 -4.30 14.09
N ALA A 57 14.96 -3.89 14.59
CA ALA A 57 15.59 -2.61 14.26
C ALA A 57 15.76 -2.38 12.75
N ALA A 58 16.06 -3.44 11.99
CA ALA A 58 16.21 -3.38 10.53
C ALA A 58 14.93 -2.94 9.80
N MET A 59 13.75 -3.21 10.37
CA MET A 59 12.46 -2.82 9.80
C MET A 59 12.33 -1.30 9.66
N TRP A 60 12.99 -0.56 10.52
CA TRP A 60 12.92 0.91 10.60
C TRP A 60 13.91 1.64 9.70
N THR A 61 14.80 0.90 9.01
CA THR A 61 15.87 1.50 8.19
C THR A 61 15.34 2.51 7.17
N PHE A 62 14.26 2.19 6.47
CA PHE A 62 13.69 2.99 5.39
C PHE A 62 12.39 3.72 5.77
N LEU A 63 11.94 3.60 7.01
CA LEU A 63 10.81 4.34 7.54
C LEU A 63 11.27 5.69 8.10
N PHE A 64 10.42 6.71 8.01
CA PHE A 64 10.74 8.06 8.49
C PHE A 64 10.86 8.15 10.01
N LYS A 65 10.04 7.38 10.73
CA LYS A 65 10.06 7.26 12.19
C LYS A 65 10.86 6.02 12.60
N GLY A 66 11.20 5.93 13.88
CA GLY A 66 11.71 4.72 14.54
C GLY A 66 10.61 3.97 15.28
N PRO A 67 10.97 2.90 16.01
CA PRO A 67 10.06 2.27 16.97
C PRO A 67 9.77 3.20 18.14
N ALA A 68 8.64 2.99 18.80
CA ALA A 68 8.39 3.57 20.12
C ALA A 68 9.25 2.82 21.18
N HIS A 69 9.80 3.54 22.15
CA HIS A 69 10.65 2.93 23.16
C HIS A 69 9.86 2.43 24.39
N ASN A 70 8.63 2.88 24.55
CA ASN A 70 7.70 2.53 25.63
C ASN A 70 6.25 2.76 25.20
N GLU A 71 5.30 2.42 26.07
CA GLU A 71 3.87 2.56 25.80
C GLU A 71 3.43 4.03 25.64
N GLU A 72 4.02 4.96 26.38
CA GLU A 72 3.69 6.39 26.29
C GLU A 72 4.07 6.94 24.90
N GLU A 73 5.29 6.65 24.42
CA GLU A 73 5.72 7.02 23.07
C GLU A 73 4.87 6.35 22.00
N TRP A 74 4.43 5.10 22.23
CA TRP A 74 3.52 4.40 21.33
C TRP A 74 2.15 5.10 21.28
N ASP A 75 1.60 5.46 22.41
CA ASP A 75 0.34 6.16 22.49
C ASP A 75 0.37 7.47 21.70
N HIS A 76 1.42 8.26 21.86
CA HIS A 76 1.63 9.49 21.10
C HIS A 76 1.81 9.23 19.60
N LEU A 77 2.59 8.20 19.24
CA LEU A 77 2.78 7.83 17.84
C LEU A 77 1.46 7.40 17.19
N LEU A 78 0.66 6.63 17.91
CA LEU A 78 -0.64 6.15 17.41
C LEU A 78 -1.62 7.30 17.20
N ASP A 79 -1.68 8.24 18.14
CA ASP A 79 -2.48 9.47 18.02
C ASP A 79 -2.01 10.30 16.80
N ASP A 80 -0.71 10.44 16.59
CA ASP A 80 -0.13 11.08 15.40
C ASP A 80 -0.58 10.40 14.09
N LEU A 81 -0.59 9.06 14.05
CA LEU A 81 -1.03 8.31 12.87
C LEU A 81 -2.52 8.51 12.61
N MET A 82 -3.36 8.49 13.66
CA MET A 82 -4.81 8.63 13.55
C MET A 82 -5.24 10.04 13.14
N THR A 83 -4.50 11.07 13.57
CA THR A 83 -4.83 12.48 13.33
C THR A 83 -4.07 13.10 12.16
N ALA A 84 -3.20 12.32 11.47
CA ALA A 84 -2.38 12.80 10.38
C ALA A 84 -3.22 13.39 9.24
N GLN A 85 -3.05 14.68 8.98
CA GLN A 85 -3.80 15.38 7.92
C GLN A 85 -3.46 14.82 6.53
N GLY A 86 -4.49 14.59 5.72
CA GLY A 86 -4.34 14.06 4.35
C GLY A 86 -3.83 12.62 4.28
N ARG A 87 -3.86 11.87 5.38
CA ARG A 87 -3.49 10.46 5.46
C ARG A 87 -4.59 9.64 6.13
N PHE A 88 -4.87 8.49 5.56
CA PHE A 88 -5.91 7.59 6.03
C PHE A 88 -5.25 6.26 6.38
N TYR A 89 -4.94 6.06 7.65
CA TYR A 89 -4.30 4.83 8.14
C TYR A 89 -5.31 3.71 8.35
N TYR A 90 -4.88 2.51 8.01
CA TYR A 90 -5.64 1.28 8.20
C TYR A 90 -4.76 0.23 8.88
N ALA A 91 -5.34 -0.49 9.82
CA ALA A 91 -4.77 -1.69 10.39
C ALA A 91 -5.04 -2.89 9.47
N ILE A 92 -4.09 -3.81 9.42
CA ILE A 92 -4.19 -5.08 8.70
C ILE A 92 -4.36 -6.17 9.76
N VAL A 93 -5.57 -6.70 9.82
CA VAL A 93 -5.99 -7.66 10.85
C VAL A 93 -6.01 -9.07 10.25
N ASP A 94 -5.34 -9.99 10.89
CA ASP A 94 -5.45 -11.42 10.59
C ASP A 94 -6.85 -11.90 10.94
N LYS A 95 -7.56 -12.46 9.98
CA LYS A 95 -8.95 -12.85 10.14
C LYS A 95 -9.13 -14.03 11.09
N ASP A 96 -8.15 -14.90 11.19
CA ASP A 96 -8.23 -16.11 12.01
C ASP A 96 -7.96 -15.80 13.49
N SER A 97 -6.97 -14.97 13.78
CA SER A 97 -6.59 -14.62 15.16
C SER A 97 -7.25 -13.34 15.68
N GLY A 98 -7.79 -12.50 14.79
CA GLY A 98 -8.30 -11.16 15.10
C GLY A 98 -7.21 -10.14 15.44
N LYS A 99 -5.93 -10.46 15.30
CA LYS A 99 -4.81 -9.58 15.67
C LYS A 99 -4.41 -8.63 14.55
N ALA A 100 -4.14 -7.38 14.90
CA ALA A 100 -3.56 -6.41 13.99
C ALA A 100 -2.06 -6.66 13.83
N LEU A 101 -1.61 -7.01 12.62
CA LEU A 101 -0.24 -7.42 12.31
C LEU A 101 0.58 -6.35 11.58
N GLY A 102 -0.01 -5.23 11.24
CA GLY A 102 0.66 -4.15 10.54
C GLY A 102 -0.31 -3.05 10.12
N THR A 103 0.23 -2.03 9.47
CA THR A 103 -0.55 -0.92 8.94
C THR A 103 -0.07 -0.51 7.57
N PHE A 104 -0.91 0.24 6.88
CA PHE A 104 -0.58 1.08 5.73
C PHE A 104 -1.48 2.33 5.71
N SER A 105 -1.20 3.25 4.83
CA SER A 105 -2.06 4.41 4.64
C SER A 105 -2.32 4.72 3.18
N LEU A 106 -3.48 5.35 2.91
CA LEU A 106 -3.71 6.13 1.70
C LEU A 106 -3.29 7.56 1.97
N MET A 107 -2.44 8.12 1.13
CA MET A 107 -1.81 9.43 1.35
C MET A 107 -1.52 10.13 0.03
N ARG A 108 -1.03 11.39 0.11
CA ARG A 108 -0.70 12.23 -1.06
C ARG A 108 -1.83 12.25 -2.08
N ILE A 109 -3.04 12.49 -1.58
CA ILE A 109 -4.27 12.40 -2.35
C ILE A 109 -4.43 13.68 -3.16
N ASP A 110 -4.30 13.54 -4.47
CA ASP A 110 -4.62 14.58 -5.44
C ASP A 110 -6.00 14.30 -6.04
N GLN A 111 -7.03 14.88 -5.43
CA GLN A 111 -8.40 14.71 -5.88
C GLN A 111 -8.62 15.30 -7.28
N ALA A 112 -7.97 16.43 -7.59
CA ALA A 112 -8.12 17.10 -8.88
C ALA A 112 -7.66 16.23 -10.05
N ASN A 113 -6.63 15.40 -9.85
CA ASN A 113 -6.09 14.50 -10.86
C ASN A 113 -6.45 13.03 -10.63
N ARG A 114 -7.18 12.70 -9.56
CA ARG A 114 -7.47 11.32 -9.11
C ARG A 114 -6.21 10.47 -8.98
N VAL A 115 -5.22 11.00 -8.26
CA VAL A 115 -3.97 10.32 -7.92
C VAL A 115 -3.92 10.08 -6.43
N ILE A 116 -3.50 8.89 -6.01
CA ILE A 116 -3.42 8.50 -4.60
C ILE A 116 -2.25 7.53 -4.39
N GLU A 117 -1.58 7.63 -3.25
CA GLU A 117 -0.43 6.78 -2.90
C GLU A 117 -0.77 5.84 -1.75
N VAL A 118 -0.35 4.56 -1.87
CA VAL A 118 -0.19 3.70 -0.69
C VAL A 118 1.19 3.94 -0.10
N GLY A 119 1.22 4.25 1.18
CA GLY A 119 2.49 4.52 1.87
C GLY A 119 2.45 4.19 3.36
N ALA A 120 3.53 4.50 4.05
CA ALA A 120 3.72 4.17 5.47
C ALA A 120 3.43 2.69 5.77
N VAL A 121 3.82 1.79 4.86
CA VAL A 121 3.61 0.35 4.97
C VAL A 121 4.54 -0.20 6.05
N THR A 122 3.94 -0.66 7.15
CA THR A 122 4.66 -1.21 8.31
C THR A 122 4.08 -2.57 8.63
N TYR A 123 4.83 -3.62 8.37
CA TYR A 123 4.42 -5.01 8.53
C TYR A 123 5.26 -5.72 9.58
N SER A 124 4.62 -6.38 10.53
CA SER A 124 5.32 -7.30 11.43
C SER A 124 6.00 -8.43 10.65
N PRO A 125 7.01 -9.10 11.21
CA PRO A 125 7.57 -10.31 10.60
C PRO A 125 6.52 -11.39 10.30
N ALA A 126 5.49 -11.49 11.13
CA ALA A 126 4.40 -12.45 10.95
C ALA A 126 3.52 -12.14 9.73
N LEU A 127 3.40 -10.86 9.33
CA LEU A 127 2.64 -10.45 8.15
C LEU A 127 3.46 -10.51 6.87
N GLN A 128 4.77 -10.26 6.95
CA GLN A 128 5.65 -10.20 5.77
C GLN A 128 5.65 -11.50 4.97
N LYS A 129 5.58 -11.39 3.63
CA LYS A 129 5.62 -12.51 2.67
C LYS A 129 4.47 -13.52 2.83
N THR A 130 3.36 -13.12 3.43
CA THR A 130 2.16 -13.95 3.60
C THR A 130 1.09 -13.68 2.53
N ARG A 131 0.09 -14.58 2.48
CA ARG A 131 -1.13 -14.36 1.68
C ARG A 131 -1.89 -13.13 2.17
N MET A 132 -1.96 -12.93 3.49
CA MET A 132 -2.61 -11.79 4.12
C MET A 132 -2.03 -10.46 3.63
N ALA A 133 -0.69 -10.33 3.59
CA ALA A 133 -0.03 -9.12 3.09
C ALA A 133 -0.37 -8.81 1.64
N THR A 134 -0.48 -9.84 0.79
CA THR A 134 -0.86 -9.68 -0.62
C THR A 134 -2.33 -9.33 -0.75
N GLU A 135 -3.21 -10.01 0.02
CA GLU A 135 -4.64 -9.70 0.02
C GLU A 135 -4.93 -8.29 0.53
N ALA A 136 -4.23 -7.84 1.58
CA ALA A 136 -4.38 -6.47 2.10
C ALA A 136 -4.10 -5.42 1.01
N GLN A 137 -3.02 -5.59 0.24
CA GLN A 137 -2.70 -4.68 -0.88
C GLN A 137 -3.74 -4.78 -2.01
N TYR A 138 -4.20 -5.98 -2.33
CA TYR A 138 -5.27 -6.19 -3.31
C TYR A 138 -6.58 -5.47 -2.89
N LEU A 139 -7.01 -5.64 -1.65
CA LEU A 139 -8.25 -5.04 -1.14
C LEU A 139 -8.17 -3.51 -1.17
N LEU A 140 -7.02 -2.95 -0.78
CA LEU A 140 -6.82 -1.50 -0.80
C LEU A 140 -6.80 -0.95 -2.24
N ALA A 141 -6.09 -1.62 -3.17
CA ALA A 141 -6.06 -1.24 -4.57
C ALA A 141 -7.46 -1.34 -5.21
N ARG A 142 -8.21 -2.40 -4.93
CA ARG A 142 -9.59 -2.55 -5.39
C ARG A 142 -10.46 -1.38 -4.93
N TYR A 143 -10.40 -1.01 -3.67
CA TYR A 143 -11.11 0.13 -3.13
C TYR A 143 -10.74 1.44 -3.84
N VAL A 144 -9.46 1.65 -4.11
CA VAL A 144 -8.97 2.84 -4.81
C VAL A 144 -9.52 2.93 -6.23
N PHE A 145 -9.47 1.85 -6.99
CA PHE A 145 -9.88 1.87 -8.39
C PHE A 145 -11.40 1.73 -8.58
N GLU A 146 -12.05 0.84 -7.84
CA GLU A 146 -13.45 0.48 -8.11
C GLU A 146 -14.43 1.34 -7.30
N ASP A 147 -14.15 1.63 -6.03
CA ASP A 147 -15.06 2.41 -5.18
C ASP A 147 -14.79 3.92 -5.27
N LEU A 148 -13.51 4.32 -5.23
CA LEU A 148 -13.12 5.73 -5.31
C LEU A 148 -12.98 6.24 -6.75
N GLY A 149 -12.74 5.34 -7.73
CA GLY A 149 -12.57 5.66 -9.14
C GLY A 149 -11.31 6.47 -9.44
N TYR A 150 -10.24 6.24 -8.70
CA TYR A 150 -8.96 6.88 -8.97
C TYR A 150 -8.32 6.31 -10.23
N ARG A 151 -7.56 7.17 -10.95
CA ARG A 151 -6.93 6.81 -12.22
C ARG A 151 -5.51 6.31 -12.05
N ARG A 152 -4.88 6.66 -10.91
CA ARG A 152 -3.48 6.36 -10.65
C ARG A 152 -3.28 6.05 -9.17
N TYR A 153 -2.67 4.91 -8.92
CA TYR A 153 -2.31 4.42 -7.60
C TYR A 153 -0.79 4.30 -7.51
N GLU A 154 -0.17 5.04 -6.60
CA GLU A 154 1.28 5.20 -6.51
C GLU A 154 1.88 4.40 -5.36
N TRP A 155 3.12 4.00 -5.57
CA TRP A 155 4.03 3.46 -4.56
C TRP A 155 5.37 4.16 -4.67
N LYS A 156 5.91 4.63 -3.53
CA LYS A 156 7.23 5.27 -3.48
C LYS A 156 8.08 4.61 -2.41
N CYS A 157 9.35 4.36 -2.73
CA CYS A 157 10.29 3.83 -1.76
C CYS A 157 11.68 4.47 -1.93
N ASP A 158 12.51 4.33 -0.91
CA ASP A 158 13.94 4.62 -1.04
C ASP A 158 14.52 3.70 -2.13
N ALA A 159 15.29 4.24 -3.07
CA ALA A 159 15.88 3.49 -4.17
C ALA A 159 16.81 2.35 -3.69
N LEU A 160 17.33 2.45 -2.48
CA LEU A 160 18.11 1.40 -1.82
C LEU A 160 17.23 0.32 -1.16
N ASN A 161 15.92 0.58 -0.99
CA ASN A 161 14.97 -0.40 -0.43
C ASN A 161 14.49 -1.40 -1.50
N GLN A 162 15.38 -2.26 -1.92
CA GLN A 162 15.11 -3.27 -2.95
C GLN A 162 13.97 -4.23 -2.57
N ALA A 163 13.75 -4.46 -1.28
CA ALA A 163 12.64 -5.29 -0.81
C ALA A 163 11.28 -4.63 -1.11
N SER A 164 11.16 -3.34 -0.86
CA SER A 164 9.94 -2.56 -1.16
C SER A 164 9.70 -2.46 -2.66
N ARG A 165 10.73 -2.16 -3.44
CA ARG A 165 10.63 -2.11 -4.90
C ARG A 165 10.15 -3.44 -5.49
N LYS A 166 10.79 -4.57 -5.12
CA LYS A 166 10.39 -5.91 -5.58
C LYS A 166 8.98 -6.29 -5.13
N ALA A 167 8.53 -5.83 -3.96
CA ALA A 167 7.17 -6.06 -3.49
C ALA A 167 6.15 -5.31 -4.36
N ALA A 168 6.40 -4.04 -4.68
CA ALA A 168 5.55 -3.24 -5.57
C ALA A 168 5.49 -3.85 -6.98
N GLU A 169 6.64 -4.15 -7.59
CA GLU A 169 6.71 -4.79 -8.92
C GLU A 169 5.96 -6.14 -8.94
N ARG A 170 6.09 -6.95 -7.86
CA ARG A 170 5.35 -8.21 -7.73
C ARG A 170 3.83 -8.00 -7.68
N LEU A 171 3.37 -6.91 -7.10
CA LEU A 171 1.95 -6.54 -6.99
C LEU A 171 1.39 -5.91 -8.28
N GLY A 172 2.21 -5.72 -9.29
CA GLY A 172 1.80 -5.17 -10.59
C GLY A 172 2.13 -3.70 -10.80
N PHE A 173 2.80 -3.04 -9.86
CA PHE A 173 3.24 -1.66 -10.06
C PHE A 173 4.37 -1.60 -11.10
N THR A 174 4.23 -0.66 -12.03
CA THR A 174 5.24 -0.34 -13.05
C THR A 174 6.23 0.68 -12.49
N TYR A 175 7.54 0.41 -12.62
CA TYR A 175 8.58 1.38 -12.28
C TYR A 175 8.64 2.50 -13.32
N GLU A 176 8.61 3.75 -12.86
CA GLU A 176 8.58 4.92 -13.75
C GLU A 176 9.88 5.74 -13.72
N GLY A 177 10.62 5.67 -12.62
CA GLY A 177 11.89 6.38 -12.51
C GLY A 177 12.34 6.64 -11.09
N CYS A 178 13.56 7.15 -10.96
CA CYS A 178 14.16 7.52 -9.70
C CYS A 178 14.34 9.03 -9.59
N PHE A 179 13.79 9.62 -8.56
CA PHE A 179 14.00 11.03 -8.23
C PHE A 179 15.21 11.16 -7.31
N ARG A 180 16.33 11.61 -7.87
CA ARG A 180 17.60 11.71 -7.14
C ARG A 180 17.54 12.81 -6.10
N GLN A 181 18.12 12.57 -4.91
CA GLN A 181 18.19 13.50 -3.78
C GLN A 181 16.83 14.13 -3.41
N ALA A 182 15.76 13.36 -3.58
CA ALA A 182 14.39 13.86 -3.43
C ALA A 182 14.01 14.17 -1.97
N VAL A 183 14.67 13.52 -1.01
CA VAL A 183 14.32 13.60 0.40
C VAL A 183 15.59 13.53 1.27
N VAL A 184 15.57 14.24 2.40
CA VAL A 184 16.50 14.05 3.52
C VAL A 184 15.73 13.47 4.69
N TYR A 185 16.17 12.35 5.25
CA TYR A 185 15.56 11.73 6.43
C TYR A 185 16.59 11.02 7.29
N LYS A 186 16.43 11.04 8.60
CA LYS A 186 17.38 10.43 9.55
C LYS A 186 18.84 10.81 9.29
N GLY A 187 19.10 12.07 8.91
CA GLY A 187 20.43 12.58 8.56
C GLY A 187 21.04 12.02 7.27
N ARG A 188 20.24 11.39 6.40
CA ARG A 188 20.68 10.75 5.16
C ARG A 188 19.97 11.31 3.94
N THR A 189 20.65 11.32 2.79
CA THR A 189 20.01 11.54 1.50
C THR A 189 19.18 10.32 1.10
N ARG A 190 18.09 10.55 0.39
CA ARG A 190 17.24 9.51 -0.20
C ARG A 190 16.94 9.86 -1.64
N ASP A 191 17.35 9.00 -2.54
CA ASP A 191 16.77 8.89 -3.86
C ASP A 191 15.45 8.12 -3.75
N THR A 192 14.44 8.53 -4.48
CA THR A 192 13.11 7.92 -4.37
C THR A 192 12.69 7.29 -5.67
N ASP A 193 12.47 5.99 -5.64
CA ASP A 193 11.84 5.25 -6.74
C ASP A 193 10.34 5.51 -6.73
N TRP A 194 9.80 5.78 -7.93
CA TRP A 194 8.38 5.98 -8.19
C TRP A 194 7.85 4.81 -9.01
N LEU A 195 6.77 4.22 -8.53
CA LEU A 195 6.05 3.14 -9.19
C LEU A 195 4.56 3.45 -9.16
N SER A 196 3.82 2.95 -10.15
CA SER A 196 2.38 3.15 -10.22
C SER A 196 1.65 1.98 -10.87
N ILE A 197 0.36 1.93 -10.62
CA ILE A 197 -0.65 1.22 -11.41
C ILE A 197 -1.62 2.27 -11.91
N ILE A 198 -2.01 2.22 -13.18
CA ILE A 198 -3.06 3.08 -13.74
C ILE A 198 -4.36 2.30 -13.93
N ASP A 199 -5.47 3.03 -14.04
CA ASP A 199 -6.82 2.46 -14.15
C ASP A 199 -6.98 1.48 -15.33
N GLN A 200 -6.28 1.74 -16.43
CA GLN A 200 -6.28 0.87 -17.61
C GLN A 200 -5.56 -0.48 -17.37
N GLU A 201 -4.60 -0.54 -16.45
CA GLU A 201 -3.87 -1.75 -16.09
C GLU A 201 -4.60 -2.58 -15.03
N TRP A 202 -5.42 -1.91 -14.20
CA TRP A 202 -6.07 -2.51 -13.03
C TRP A 202 -6.87 -3.79 -13.35
N PRO A 203 -7.69 -3.88 -14.40
CA PRO A 203 -8.48 -5.08 -14.66
C PRO A 203 -7.62 -6.35 -14.82
N ALA A 204 -6.49 -6.25 -15.52
CA ALA A 204 -5.56 -7.37 -15.70
C ALA A 204 -4.85 -7.73 -14.40
N ILE A 205 -4.36 -6.72 -13.66
CA ILE A 205 -3.68 -6.90 -12.36
C ILE A 205 -4.64 -7.49 -11.34
N LYS A 206 -5.89 -7.03 -11.29
CA LYS A 206 -6.94 -7.59 -10.44
C LYS A 206 -7.11 -9.08 -10.68
N GLN A 207 -7.30 -9.47 -11.94
CA GLN A 207 -7.48 -10.88 -12.30
C GLN A 207 -6.28 -11.74 -11.87
N GLN A 208 -5.06 -11.24 -12.04
CA GLN A 208 -3.84 -11.92 -11.62
C GLN A 208 -3.80 -12.12 -10.09
N LEU A 209 -4.13 -11.06 -9.34
CA LEU A 209 -4.16 -11.10 -7.87
C LEU A 209 -5.25 -12.04 -7.36
N GLU A 210 -6.45 -12.00 -7.94
CA GLU A 210 -7.56 -12.90 -7.58
C GLU A 210 -7.20 -14.37 -7.88
N THR A 211 -6.60 -14.64 -9.04
CA THR A 211 -6.12 -15.98 -9.39
C THR A 211 -5.07 -16.47 -8.41
N TRP A 212 -4.13 -15.60 -8.02
CA TRP A 212 -3.10 -15.97 -7.06
C TRP A 212 -3.68 -16.22 -5.66
N LEU A 213 -4.65 -15.40 -5.22
CA LEU A 213 -5.29 -15.51 -3.90
C LEU A 213 -6.29 -16.65 -3.79
N ASP A 214 -6.64 -17.30 -4.91
CA ASP A 214 -7.56 -18.43 -4.88
C ASP A 214 -6.99 -19.58 -4.01
N PRO A 215 -7.78 -20.18 -3.11
CA PRO A 215 -7.32 -21.26 -2.25
C PRO A 215 -6.73 -22.44 -3.00
N SER A 216 -7.22 -22.73 -4.22
CA SER A 216 -6.70 -23.81 -5.05
C SER A 216 -5.25 -23.62 -5.48
N ASN A 217 -4.74 -22.37 -5.45
CA ASN A 217 -3.35 -22.06 -5.72
C ASN A 217 -2.40 -22.42 -4.56
N PHE A 218 -2.92 -22.90 -3.42
CA PHE A 218 -2.11 -23.26 -2.28
C PHE A 218 -2.27 -24.74 -1.95
N ASP A 219 -1.20 -25.35 -1.47
CA ASP A 219 -1.21 -26.71 -0.95
C ASP A 219 -1.66 -26.77 0.52
N ALA A 220 -1.69 -27.97 1.09
CA ALA A 220 -2.09 -28.20 2.49
C ALA A 220 -1.16 -27.49 3.51
N ASN A 221 0.07 -27.17 3.11
CA ASN A 221 1.03 -26.43 3.93
C ASN A 221 0.99 -24.91 3.70
N GLY A 222 0.05 -24.43 2.89
CA GLY A 222 -0.08 -23.03 2.54
C GLY A 222 0.97 -22.52 1.54
N GLN A 223 1.71 -23.41 0.87
CA GLN A 223 2.68 -23.04 -0.15
C GLN A 223 1.97 -22.80 -1.49
N GLN A 224 2.33 -21.69 -2.18
CA GLN A 224 1.79 -21.39 -3.49
C GLN A 224 2.23 -22.42 -4.54
N LYS A 225 1.29 -22.88 -5.38
CA LYS A 225 1.57 -23.77 -6.52
C LYS A 225 2.10 -22.99 -7.71
N GLN A 226 1.57 -21.77 -7.92
CA GLN A 226 2.05 -20.83 -8.92
C GLN A 226 2.33 -19.48 -8.27
N SER A 227 3.47 -18.89 -8.57
CA SER A 227 3.80 -17.55 -8.14
C SER A 227 2.99 -16.51 -8.92
N LEU A 228 2.78 -15.32 -8.33
CA LEU A 228 2.11 -14.21 -9.01
C LEU A 228 2.82 -13.83 -10.32
N ARG A 229 4.15 -13.94 -10.36
CA ARG A 229 4.94 -13.68 -11.56
C ARG A 229 4.69 -14.69 -12.69
N GLU A 230 4.41 -15.95 -12.36
CA GLU A 230 4.08 -16.98 -13.37
C GLU A 230 2.67 -16.77 -13.91
N ILE A 231 1.74 -16.37 -13.05
CA ILE A 231 0.36 -16.03 -13.44
C ILE A 231 0.36 -14.82 -14.37
N ALA A 232 1.16 -13.79 -14.07
CA ALA A 232 1.25 -12.56 -14.87
C ALA A 232 1.87 -12.76 -16.29
N LYS A 233 2.48 -13.93 -16.57
CA LYS A 233 3.06 -14.25 -17.89
C LYS A 233 2.09 -14.98 -18.82
N LYS A 234 0.94 -15.38 -18.33
CA LYS A 234 -0.11 -16.07 -19.09
C LYS A 234 -1.12 -15.08 -19.66
#